data_371e64d7f054b62a20fd9a407695a3c9
#
_entry.id   371e64d7f054b62a20fd9a407695a3c9
#
_cell.length_a   1.000
_cell.length_b   1.000
_cell.length_c   1.000
_cell.angle_alpha   90.00
_cell.angle_beta   90.00
_cell.angle_gamma   90.00
#
_symmetry.space_group_name_H-M   'P 1'
#
loop_
_entity.id
_entity.type
_entity.pdbx_description
1 polymer ?
#
loop_
_entity_poly.entity_id
_entity_poly.type
_entity_poly.pdbx_seq_one_letter_code
_entity_poly.pdbx_strand_id
1 'polypeptide(L)'
;MGINMNISMIAAFGRKNEIGKGNDLVFHFHNDMVFFRETTTGGTVVMGRKTFDSLPKVLPKRRNIVISTNKNLEIEGAEVCSSIEEAIKLFENDEKVFIIGGGRIYSEFLPYADKLYLTEVDAECADADTFFPQFDKSEWSREVLAEHNENGIDYQHILYTKNG
;
A
#
# COMPACT_ATOMS: atom_id res chain seq x y z
N MET A 1 -10.04 17.19 -19.11
CA MET A 1 -9.47 17.59 -17.85
C MET A 1 -9.43 16.42 -16.88
N GLY A 2 -8.28 16.10 -16.37
CA GLY A 2 -8.13 14.99 -15.44
C GLY A 2 -8.73 15.29 -14.07
N ILE A 3 -9.29 14.27 -13.45
CA ILE A 3 -9.68 14.35 -12.06
C ILE A 3 -8.39 14.38 -11.24
N ASN A 4 -8.28 15.32 -10.32
CA ASN A 4 -7.13 15.42 -9.45
C ASN A 4 -7.28 14.40 -8.33
N MET A 5 -6.80 13.17 -8.58
CA MET A 5 -6.91 12.08 -7.62
C MET A 5 -5.67 12.01 -6.75
N ASN A 6 -5.85 12.08 -5.43
CA ASN A 6 -4.74 11.98 -4.48
C ASN A 6 -4.52 10.51 -4.11
N ILE A 7 -3.96 9.75 -5.06
CA ILE A 7 -3.70 8.33 -4.85
C ILE A 7 -2.26 8.14 -4.40
N SER A 8 -2.09 7.61 -3.20
CA SER A 8 -0.80 7.23 -2.66
C SER A 8 -0.74 5.71 -2.54
N MET A 9 0.46 5.18 -2.59
CA MET A 9 0.69 3.77 -2.28
C MET A 9 1.55 3.70 -1.03
N ILE A 10 1.36 2.70 -0.20
CA ILE A 10 2.16 2.50 1.00
C ILE A 10 2.54 1.03 1.10
N ALA A 11 3.84 0.76 1.24
CA ALA A 11 4.37 -0.61 1.26
C ALA A 11 5.73 -0.65 1.95
N ALA A 12 6.08 -1.85 2.45
CA ALA A 12 7.42 -2.13 2.97
C ALA A 12 8.00 -3.28 2.15
N PHE A 13 9.24 -3.16 1.70
CA PHE A 13 9.86 -4.18 0.86
C PHE A 13 11.37 -4.27 1.09
N GLY A 14 11.91 -5.46 0.80
CA GLY A 14 13.34 -5.72 0.92
C GLY A 14 14.14 -5.30 -0.30
N ARG A 15 15.43 -5.68 -0.31
CA ARG A 15 16.37 -5.30 -1.37
C ARG A 15 15.93 -5.76 -2.76
N LYS A 16 15.14 -6.83 -2.85
CA LYS A 16 14.63 -7.38 -4.11
C LYS A 16 13.14 -7.16 -4.27
N ASN A 17 12.62 -6.11 -3.65
CA ASN A 17 11.20 -5.73 -3.68
C ASN A 17 10.26 -6.75 -3.02
N GLU A 18 10.78 -7.61 -2.15
CA GLU A 18 9.98 -8.63 -1.46
C GLU A 18 8.99 -7.99 -0.51
N ILE A 19 7.69 -8.28 -0.65
CA ILE A 19 6.66 -7.77 0.26
C ILE A 19 5.93 -8.87 1.02
N GLY A 20 5.75 -10.05 0.43
CA GLY A 20 4.92 -11.08 1.04
C GLY A 20 5.35 -12.49 0.79
N LYS A 21 4.87 -13.38 1.67
CA LYS A 21 5.00 -14.82 1.57
C LYS A 21 3.79 -15.45 2.26
N GLY A 22 3.10 -16.36 1.57
CA GLY A 22 1.97 -17.06 2.16
C GLY A 22 0.87 -16.15 2.66
N ASN A 23 0.59 -15.07 1.94
CA ASN A 23 -0.44 -14.08 2.28
C ASN A 23 -0.13 -13.27 3.56
N ASP A 24 1.14 -13.20 3.96
CA ASP A 24 1.57 -12.39 5.08
C ASP A 24 2.74 -11.52 4.65
N LEU A 25 3.01 -10.44 5.39
CA LEU A 25 4.16 -9.58 5.14
C LEU A 25 5.45 -10.29 5.55
N VAL A 26 6.53 -10.07 4.81
CA VAL A 26 7.83 -10.66 5.15
C VAL A 26 8.58 -9.85 6.19
N PHE A 27 8.27 -8.57 6.37
CA PHE A 27 8.91 -7.70 7.34
C PHE A 27 7.88 -7.09 8.29
N HIS A 28 8.15 -7.21 9.61
CA HIS A 28 7.29 -6.69 10.66
C HIS A 28 8.13 -5.88 11.63
N PHE A 29 8.02 -4.55 11.56
CA PHE A 29 8.74 -3.64 12.43
C PHE A 29 7.76 -2.73 13.16
N HIS A 30 8.02 -2.50 14.45
CA HIS A 30 7.13 -1.68 15.26
C HIS A 30 6.98 -0.25 14.71
N ASN A 31 8.09 0.41 14.39
CA ASN A 31 8.03 1.78 13.88
C ASN A 31 7.39 1.87 12.51
N ASP A 32 7.47 0.80 11.71
CA ASP A 32 6.80 0.74 10.44
C ASP A 32 5.29 0.62 10.62
N MET A 33 4.84 -0.18 11.58
CA MET A 33 3.42 -0.30 11.90
C MET A 33 2.84 1.03 12.40
N VAL A 34 3.60 1.76 13.23
CA VAL A 34 3.21 3.09 13.69
C VAL A 34 3.14 4.06 12.52
N PHE A 35 4.12 4.04 11.64
CA PHE A 35 4.16 4.89 10.45
C PHE A 35 2.94 4.64 9.56
N PHE A 36 2.63 3.37 9.30
CA PHE A 36 1.45 3.00 8.51
C PHE A 36 0.17 3.56 9.12
N ARG A 37 -0.02 3.34 10.41
CA ARG A 37 -1.22 3.79 11.10
C ARG A 37 -1.35 5.32 11.07
N GLU A 38 -0.28 6.03 11.41
CA GLU A 38 -0.30 7.49 11.44
C GLU A 38 -0.51 8.11 10.05
N THR A 39 0.08 7.48 9.03
CA THR A 39 -0.03 7.98 7.66
C THR A 39 -1.43 7.79 7.10
N THR A 40 -2.06 6.64 7.36
CA THR A 40 -3.35 6.28 6.75
C THR A 40 -4.58 6.69 7.55
N THR A 41 -4.45 6.93 8.86
CA THR A 41 -5.60 7.27 9.70
C THR A 41 -6.30 8.55 9.20
N GLY A 42 -7.61 8.48 9.11
CA GLY A 42 -8.44 9.58 8.58
C GLY A 42 -8.61 9.53 7.07
N GLY A 43 -7.92 8.63 6.39
CA GLY A 43 -8.01 8.47 4.94
C GLY A 43 -8.79 7.25 4.52
N THR A 44 -8.66 6.91 3.25
CA THR A 44 -9.26 5.73 2.63
C THR A 44 -8.17 4.73 2.32
N VAL A 45 -8.36 3.47 2.71
CA VAL A 45 -7.42 2.39 2.37
C VAL A 45 -8.09 1.46 1.37
N VAL A 46 -7.35 1.10 0.32
CA VAL A 46 -7.84 0.24 -0.77
C VAL A 46 -6.94 -0.98 -0.85
N MET A 47 -7.54 -2.16 -0.90
CA MET A 47 -6.80 -3.41 -0.83
C MET A 47 -7.49 -4.50 -1.62
N GLY A 48 -6.72 -5.53 -2.00
CA GLY A 48 -7.29 -6.75 -2.54
C GLY A 48 -7.82 -7.65 -1.42
N ARG A 49 -8.59 -8.67 -1.78
CA ARG A 49 -9.21 -9.58 -0.83
C ARG A 49 -8.19 -10.30 0.05
N LYS A 50 -7.08 -10.76 -0.53
CA LYS A 50 -6.07 -11.51 0.23
C LYS A 50 -5.42 -10.62 1.30
N THR A 51 -5.18 -9.36 0.99
CA THR A 51 -4.65 -8.41 1.97
C THR A 51 -5.65 -8.21 3.09
N PHE A 52 -6.94 -8.06 2.76
CA PHE A 52 -7.97 -7.94 3.78
C PHE A 52 -7.99 -9.19 4.68
N ASP A 53 -7.89 -10.39 4.10
CA ASP A 53 -7.92 -11.63 4.86
C ASP A 53 -6.73 -11.76 5.83
N SER A 54 -5.62 -11.06 5.56
CA SER A 54 -4.46 -11.05 6.46
C SER A 54 -4.63 -10.09 7.64
N LEU A 55 -5.63 -9.21 7.61
CA LEU A 55 -5.92 -8.29 8.71
C LEU A 55 -6.85 -8.94 9.71
N PRO A 56 -6.71 -8.63 11.02
CA PRO A 56 -7.61 -9.17 12.02
C PRO A 56 -9.04 -8.63 11.88
N LYS A 57 -9.19 -7.43 11.33
CA LYS A 57 -10.48 -6.76 11.12
C LYS A 57 -10.28 -5.57 10.19
N VAL A 58 -11.37 -4.88 9.82
CA VAL A 58 -11.28 -3.62 9.10
C VAL A 58 -10.41 -2.63 9.89
N LEU A 59 -9.70 -1.77 9.17
CA LEU A 59 -8.83 -0.79 9.81
C LEU A 59 -9.68 0.36 10.37
N PRO A 60 -9.62 0.60 11.68
CA PRO A 60 -10.47 1.64 12.30
C PRO A 60 -10.06 3.05 11.87
N LYS A 61 -11.00 3.98 11.93
CA LYS A 61 -10.81 5.40 11.61
C LYS A 61 -10.37 5.64 10.17
N ARG A 62 -10.69 4.71 9.29
CA ARG A 62 -10.38 4.78 7.85
C ARG A 62 -11.54 4.19 7.08
N ARG A 63 -11.77 4.72 5.88
CA ARG A 63 -12.70 4.09 4.95
C ARG A 63 -11.99 2.89 4.34
N ASN A 64 -12.58 1.71 4.41
CA ASN A 64 -11.99 0.48 3.88
C ASN A 64 -12.70 0.09 2.59
N ILE A 65 -11.92 -0.07 1.50
CA ILE A 65 -12.43 -0.53 0.21
C ILE A 65 -11.67 -1.79 -0.16
N VAL A 66 -12.41 -2.88 -0.43
CA VAL A 66 -11.83 -4.18 -0.77
C VAL A 66 -12.22 -4.54 -2.21
N ILE A 67 -11.22 -4.88 -3.03
CA ILE A 67 -11.45 -5.29 -4.41
C ILE A 67 -11.45 -6.81 -4.45
N SER A 68 -12.56 -7.40 -4.92
CA SER A 68 -12.71 -8.85 -4.98
C SER A 68 -13.54 -9.25 -6.21
N THR A 69 -13.15 -10.34 -6.86
CA THR A 69 -13.95 -10.90 -7.95
C THR A 69 -15.21 -11.60 -7.46
N ASN A 70 -15.32 -11.88 -6.16
CA ASN A 70 -16.52 -12.48 -5.58
C ASN A 70 -17.59 -11.40 -5.38
N LYS A 71 -18.54 -11.35 -6.31
CA LYS A 71 -19.60 -10.35 -6.31
C LYS A 71 -20.58 -10.47 -5.15
N ASN A 72 -20.60 -11.61 -4.47
CA ASN A 72 -21.48 -11.85 -3.33
C ASN A 72 -20.79 -11.56 -1.99
N LEU A 73 -19.54 -11.13 -2.02
CA LEU A 73 -18.81 -10.84 -0.79
C LEU A 73 -19.36 -9.60 -0.11
N GLU A 74 -19.67 -9.74 1.17
CA GLU A 74 -20.08 -8.63 2.02
C GLU A 74 -19.14 -8.61 3.23
N ILE A 75 -18.64 -7.43 3.59
CA ILE A 75 -17.76 -7.25 4.73
C ILE A 75 -18.32 -6.11 5.57
N GLU A 76 -18.62 -6.41 6.83
CA GLU A 76 -19.08 -5.36 7.74
C GLU A 76 -17.97 -4.33 7.95
N GLY A 77 -18.29 -3.07 7.74
CA GLY A 77 -17.35 -1.96 7.91
C GLY A 77 -16.48 -1.68 6.70
N ALA A 78 -16.68 -2.39 5.60
CA ALA A 78 -15.94 -2.15 4.36
C ALA A 78 -16.87 -2.10 3.15
N GLU A 79 -16.42 -1.40 2.12
CA GLU A 79 -17.10 -1.40 0.82
C GLU A 79 -16.38 -2.39 -0.07
N VAL A 80 -17.14 -3.23 -0.79
CA VAL A 80 -16.57 -4.22 -1.69
C VAL A 80 -16.91 -3.84 -3.13
N CYS A 81 -15.90 -3.91 -4.00
CA CYS A 81 -16.08 -3.66 -5.43
C CYS A 81 -15.30 -4.72 -6.22
N SER A 82 -15.55 -4.81 -7.53
CA SER A 82 -15.02 -5.90 -8.34
C SER A 82 -13.86 -5.51 -9.25
N SER A 83 -13.49 -4.22 -9.30
CA SER A 83 -12.39 -3.76 -10.17
C SER A 83 -11.75 -2.51 -9.63
N ILE A 84 -10.55 -2.18 -10.15
CA ILE A 84 -9.89 -0.93 -9.77
C ILE A 84 -10.68 0.27 -10.28
N GLU A 85 -11.35 0.15 -11.43
CA GLU A 85 -12.19 1.23 -11.97
C GLU A 85 -13.35 1.54 -11.04
N GLU A 86 -13.99 0.51 -10.47
CA GLU A 86 -15.05 0.72 -9.48
C GLU A 86 -14.51 1.36 -8.21
N ALA A 87 -13.34 0.92 -7.76
CA ALA A 87 -12.70 1.51 -6.58
C ALA A 87 -12.43 3.00 -6.79
N ILE A 88 -11.88 3.37 -7.95
CA ILE A 88 -11.59 4.76 -8.28
C ILE A 88 -12.87 5.61 -8.23
N LYS A 89 -13.99 5.10 -8.73
CA LYS A 89 -15.26 5.80 -8.64
C LYS A 89 -15.72 6.00 -7.21
N LEU A 90 -15.51 4.98 -6.36
CA LEU A 90 -15.92 5.06 -4.96
C LEU A 90 -15.15 6.14 -4.21
N PHE A 91 -13.85 6.31 -4.47
CA PHE A 91 -13.03 7.23 -3.69
C PHE A 91 -12.68 8.52 -4.43
N GLU A 92 -13.29 8.80 -5.57
CA GLU A 92 -12.88 9.93 -6.42
C GLU A 92 -12.95 11.30 -5.75
N ASN A 93 -13.75 11.44 -4.70
CA ASN A 93 -13.88 12.69 -3.94
C ASN A 93 -13.12 12.65 -2.61
N ASP A 94 -12.39 11.60 -2.33
CA ASP A 94 -11.65 11.46 -1.08
C ASP A 94 -10.31 12.21 -1.18
N GLU A 95 -9.93 12.90 -0.11
CA GLU A 95 -8.71 13.71 -0.09
C GLU A 95 -7.45 12.87 0.02
N LYS A 96 -7.51 11.74 0.73
CA LYS A 96 -6.36 10.88 0.98
C LYS A 96 -6.74 9.44 0.71
N VAL A 97 -6.12 8.84 -0.29
CA VAL A 97 -6.36 7.45 -0.67
C VAL A 97 -5.04 6.70 -0.67
N PHE A 98 -4.99 5.58 0.03
CA PHE A 98 -3.80 4.76 0.16
C PHE A 98 -4.06 3.35 -0.34
N ILE A 99 -3.27 2.92 -1.32
CA ILE A 99 -3.30 1.55 -1.84
C ILE A 99 -2.36 0.74 -0.96
N ILE A 100 -2.88 -0.29 -0.31
CA ILE A 100 -2.13 -1.03 0.71
C ILE A 100 -1.79 -2.47 0.34
N GLY A 101 -2.11 -2.89 -0.88
CA GLY A 101 -1.66 -4.18 -1.40
C GLY A 101 -2.78 -5.09 -1.85
N GLY A 102 -2.49 -6.25 -2.28
CA GLY A 102 -1.12 -6.79 -2.46
C GLY A 102 -0.47 -6.48 -3.79
N GLY A 103 0.47 -7.31 -4.17
CA GLY A 103 1.31 -7.07 -5.33
C GLY A 103 0.57 -6.74 -6.60
N ARG A 104 -0.49 -7.48 -6.93
CA ARG A 104 -1.31 -7.21 -8.11
C ARG A 104 -1.98 -5.84 -8.03
N ILE A 105 -2.52 -5.49 -6.86
CA ILE A 105 -3.22 -4.23 -6.67
C ILE A 105 -2.23 -3.06 -6.77
N TYR A 106 -1.02 -3.21 -6.21
CA TYR A 106 0.02 -2.20 -6.39
C TYR A 106 0.34 -2.00 -7.88
N SER A 107 0.51 -3.09 -8.63
CA SER A 107 0.84 -3.01 -10.06
C SER A 107 -0.25 -2.30 -10.85
N GLU A 108 -1.51 -2.60 -10.58
CA GLU A 108 -2.63 -2.02 -11.32
C GLU A 108 -2.86 -0.55 -10.98
N PHE A 109 -2.55 -0.12 -9.75
CA PHE A 109 -2.72 1.28 -9.35
C PHE A 109 -1.50 2.16 -9.62
N LEU A 110 -0.33 1.57 -9.82
CA LEU A 110 0.90 2.35 -9.99
C LEU A 110 0.78 3.46 -11.06
N PRO A 111 0.16 3.21 -12.23
CA PRO A 111 0.00 4.27 -13.23
C PRO A 111 -0.83 5.48 -12.76
N TYR A 112 -1.63 5.30 -11.73
CA TYR A 112 -2.52 6.35 -11.20
C TYR A 112 -1.96 7.02 -9.95
N ALA A 113 -0.88 6.49 -9.38
CA ALA A 113 -0.36 6.99 -8.12
C ALA A 113 0.47 8.26 -8.33
N ASP A 114 0.32 9.22 -7.43
CA ASP A 114 1.13 10.44 -7.42
C ASP A 114 2.11 10.49 -6.25
N LYS A 115 1.95 9.62 -5.25
CA LYS A 115 2.88 9.50 -4.13
C LYS A 115 3.08 8.03 -3.75
N LEU A 116 4.31 7.69 -3.36
CA LEU A 116 4.65 6.36 -2.87
C LEU A 116 5.32 6.52 -1.51
N TYR A 117 4.68 6.02 -0.47
CA TYR A 117 5.27 5.94 0.87
C TYR A 117 5.87 4.56 1.01
N LEU A 118 7.18 4.44 0.84
CA LEU A 118 7.86 3.16 0.78
C LEU A 118 8.82 3.00 1.97
N THR A 119 8.72 1.85 2.63
CA THR A 119 9.70 1.45 3.63
C THR A 119 10.70 0.55 2.95
N GLU A 120 11.90 1.06 2.73
CA GLU A 120 12.98 0.30 2.09
C GLU A 120 13.79 -0.39 3.17
N VAL A 121 13.73 -1.72 3.19
CA VAL A 121 14.36 -2.57 4.21
C VAL A 121 15.67 -3.13 3.68
N ASP A 122 16.76 -2.98 4.44
CA ASP A 122 18.07 -3.50 4.07
C ASP A 122 18.20 -4.97 4.46
N ALA A 123 17.35 -5.79 3.88
CA ALA A 123 17.32 -7.24 4.08
C ALA A 123 16.66 -7.92 2.90
N GLU A 124 16.82 -9.25 2.80
CA GLU A 124 16.22 -10.05 1.74
C GLU A 124 15.41 -11.18 2.36
N CYS A 125 14.37 -11.61 1.63
CA CYS A 125 13.59 -12.80 1.95
C CYS A 125 13.61 -13.71 0.72
N ALA A 126 14.45 -14.75 0.75
CA ALA A 126 14.71 -15.60 -0.42
C ALA A 126 13.49 -16.36 -0.90
N ASP A 127 12.55 -16.67 -0.02
CA ASP A 127 11.34 -17.44 -0.33
C ASP A 127 10.07 -16.59 -0.43
N ALA A 128 10.21 -15.27 -0.60
CA ALA A 128 9.08 -14.40 -0.85
C ALA A 128 8.37 -14.80 -2.16
N ASP A 129 7.05 -14.67 -2.16
CA ASP A 129 6.23 -14.97 -3.33
C ASP A 129 5.52 -13.76 -3.92
N THR A 130 5.58 -12.62 -3.24
CA THR A 130 4.91 -11.39 -3.67
C THR A 130 5.91 -10.24 -3.61
N PHE A 131 5.88 -9.39 -4.65
CA PHE A 131 6.85 -8.33 -4.81
C PHE A 131 6.18 -7.00 -5.15
N PHE A 132 6.79 -5.91 -4.68
CA PHE A 132 6.37 -4.58 -5.10
C PHE A 132 6.77 -4.37 -6.57
N PRO A 133 5.92 -3.75 -7.40
CA PRO A 133 6.24 -3.56 -8.81
C PRO A 133 7.44 -2.64 -8.98
N GLN A 134 8.21 -2.90 -10.03
CA GLN A 134 9.30 -2.02 -10.40
C GLN A 134 8.75 -0.72 -11.00
N PHE A 135 9.40 0.39 -10.70
CA PHE A 135 9.01 1.69 -11.24
C PHE A 135 10.25 2.48 -11.64
N ASP A 136 10.09 3.38 -12.58
CA ASP A 136 11.20 4.22 -13.07
C ASP A 136 11.42 5.38 -12.09
N LYS A 137 12.42 5.24 -11.23
CA LYS A 137 12.71 6.22 -10.18
C LYS A 137 13.05 7.61 -10.74
N SER A 138 13.46 7.70 -12.00
CA SER A 138 13.75 8.98 -12.63
C SER A 138 12.51 9.86 -12.81
N GLU A 139 11.32 9.25 -12.76
CA GLU A 139 10.06 9.98 -12.86
C GLU A 139 9.55 10.50 -11.52
N TRP A 140 10.29 10.28 -10.45
CA TRP A 140 9.86 10.59 -9.08
C TRP A 140 10.94 11.38 -8.34
N SER A 141 10.50 12.29 -7.47
CA SER A 141 11.39 12.93 -6.49
C SER A 141 11.41 12.09 -5.23
N ARG A 142 12.58 11.90 -4.63
CA ARG A 142 12.78 11.01 -3.47
C ARG A 142 13.16 11.81 -2.25
N GLU A 143 12.47 11.58 -1.14
CA GLU A 143 12.76 12.22 0.14
C GLU A 143 12.82 11.16 1.24
N VAL A 144 13.92 11.13 2.00
CA VAL A 144 14.03 10.24 3.17
C VAL A 144 13.33 10.92 4.34
N LEU A 145 12.27 10.29 4.84
CA LEU A 145 11.49 10.83 5.95
C LEU A 145 12.06 10.44 7.30
N ALA A 146 12.58 9.21 7.44
CA ALA A 146 13.13 8.70 8.69
C ALA A 146 14.00 7.48 8.43
N GLU A 147 14.91 7.21 9.37
CA GLU A 147 15.77 6.03 9.34
C GLU A 147 15.61 5.29 10.67
N HIS A 148 15.58 3.97 10.61
CA HIS A 148 15.38 3.10 11.77
C HIS A 148 16.29 1.88 11.72
N ASN A 149 16.54 1.31 12.91
CA ASN A 149 17.16 -0.01 13.04
C ASN A 149 16.34 -0.79 14.07
N GLU A 150 15.87 -1.97 13.69
CA GLU A 150 15.18 -2.87 14.61
C GLU A 150 15.73 -4.29 14.39
N ASN A 151 16.09 -4.95 15.47
CA ASN A 151 16.64 -6.31 15.45
C ASN A 151 17.86 -6.46 14.53
N GLY A 152 18.68 -5.41 14.44
CA GLY A 152 19.87 -5.41 13.61
C GLY A 152 19.62 -5.16 12.12
N ILE A 153 18.39 -4.82 11.74
CA ILE A 153 18.04 -4.54 10.36
C ILE A 153 17.76 -3.05 10.19
N ASP A 154 18.45 -2.44 9.23
CA ASP A 154 18.22 -1.04 8.89
C ASP A 154 17.07 -0.91 7.89
N TYR A 155 16.25 0.11 8.08
CA TYR A 155 15.23 0.44 7.10
C TYR A 155 14.95 1.95 7.12
N GLN A 156 14.42 2.45 6.00
CA GLN A 156 14.12 3.87 5.82
C GLN A 156 12.69 4.04 5.38
N HIS A 157 12.02 5.08 5.90
CA HIS A 157 10.75 5.53 5.37
C HIS A 157 11.04 6.60 4.32
N ILE A 158 10.55 6.39 3.10
CA ILE A 158 10.85 7.25 1.95
C ILE A 158 9.55 7.66 1.27
N LEU A 159 9.48 8.93 0.91
CA LEU A 159 8.38 9.45 0.10
C LEU A 159 8.87 9.73 -1.32
N TYR A 160 8.26 9.07 -2.28
CA TYR A 160 8.44 9.40 -3.69
C TYR A 160 7.23 10.21 -4.15
N THR A 161 7.49 11.32 -4.83
CA THR A 161 6.44 12.17 -5.38
C THR A 161 6.62 12.24 -6.90
N LYS A 162 5.55 11.98 -7.64
CA LYS A 162 5.59 11.97 -9.09
C LYS A 162 5.95 13.35 -9.62
N ASN A 163 6.89 13.40 -10.56
CA ASN A 163 7.27 14.64 -11.21
C ASN A 163 6.15 15.09 -12.15
N GLY A 164 5.84 16.38 -12.13
CA GLY A 164 4.72 16.94 -12.86
C GLY A 164 4.86 16.99 -14.37
#